data_de4142797e6c511039b499c4daab25cc
#
_entry.id   de4142797e6c511039b499c4daab25cc
#
_cell.length_a   1.000
_cell.length_b   1.000
_cell.length_c   1.000
_cell.angle_alpha   90.00
_cell.angle_beta   90.00
_cell.angle_gamma   90.00
#
_symmetry.space_group_name_H-M   'P 1'
#
loop_
_entity.id
_entity.type
_entity.pdbx_description
1 polymer ?
#
loop_
_entity_poly.entity_id
_entity_poly.type
_entity_poly.pdbx_seq_one_letter_code
_entity_poly.pdbx_strand_id
1 'polypeptide(L)'
;GLPTRSLEEFDQDTENLIAELLGDTSELLEAYEYAEFGEAAGLVNLTDEAPESAGVESQRQRLLQRSRVLESCIAELEARRAAEPKQSQASRQTLIGPQVAEHMSSEIRSLSQDASLKDAGQAMEKWKLGSLLLTDKQAYVGFITDSDLARAVVARGVDPATGVNVYMRRPVVSIAGDRPIIEAVRMMKDQATRHLAVTQDGSIIGVISVSNILRYYSGVV
;
A
#
# COMPACT_ATOMS: atom_id res chain seq x y z
N GLY A 1 -5.29 7.44 -21.72
CA GLY A 1 -4.08 6.68 -21.51
C GLY A 1 -3.39 7.26 -20.30
N LEU A 2 -3.06 6.44 -19.32
CA LEU A 2 -2.17 6.84 -18.23
C LEU A 2 -0.86 7.33 -18.84
N PRO A 3 -0.26 8.44 -18.40
CA PRO A 3 1.08 8.80 -18.80
C PRO A 3 1.99 7.64 -18.36
N THR A 4 2.51 6.91 -19.33
CA THR A 4 3.55 5.91 -19.10
C THR A 4 4.81 6.70 -18.75
N ARG A 5 5.13 6.74 -17.46
CA ARG A 5 6.39 7.28 -16.96
C ARG A 5 7.52 6.50 -17.64
N SER A 6 8.49 7.19 -18.19
CA SER A 6 9.64 6.52 -18.79
C SER A 6 10.48 5.83 -17.69
N LEU A 7 11.25 4.82 -18.06
CA LEU A 7 12.15 4.17 -17.11
C LEU A 7 13.21 5.18 -16.59
N GLU A 8 13.67 6.07 -17.46
CA GLU A 8 14.62 7.14 -17.12
C GLU A 8 14.08 8.10 -16.07
N GLU A 9 12.81 8.54 -16.18
CA GLU A 9 12.16 9.37 -15.17
C GLU A 9 12.02 8.63 -13.83
N PHE A 10 11.72 7.33 -13.87
CA PHE A 10 11.66 6.51 -12.67
C PHE A 10 13.02 6.38 -11.98
N ASP A 11 14.08 6.16 -12.76
CA ASP A 11 15.43 6.01 -12.24
C ASP A 11 15.92 7.32 -11.61
N GLN A 12 15.74 8.45 -12.29
CA GLN A 12 16.14 9.76 -11.76
C GLN A 12 15.43 10.11 -10.44
N ASP A 13 14.13 9.84 -10.33
CA ASP A 13 13.39 10.07 -9.09
C ASP A 13 13.86 9.12 -7.97
N THR A 14 14.22 7.89 -8.31
CA THR A 14 14.72 6.91 -7.36
C THR A 14 16.10 7.30 -6.83
N GLU A 15 17.00 7.73 -7.69
CA GLU A 15 18.33 8.24 -7.31
C GLU A 15 18.21 9.46 -6.38
N ASN A 16 17.36 10.42 -6.74
CA ASN A 16 17.11 11.59 -5.90
C ASN A 16 16.58 11.18 -4.51
N LEU A 17 15.70 10.20 -4.45
CA LEU A 17 15.14 9.69 -3.19
C LEU A 17 16.20 8.97 -2.36
N ILE A 18 17.05 8.16 -2.97
CA ILE A 18 18.16 7.47 -2.27
C ILE A 18 19.15 8.52 -1.73
N ALA A 19 19.52 9.51 -2.53
CA ALA A 19 20.41 10.61 -2.13
C ALA A 19 19.83 11.39 -0.94
N GLU A 20 18.52 11.72 -0.98
CA GLU A 20 17.85 12.42 0.11
C GLU A 20 17.82 11.62 1.41
N LEU A 21 17.53 10.32 1.34
CA LEU A 21 17.31 9.47 2.52
C LEU A 21 18.60 8.89 3.10
N LEU A 22 19.57 8.57 2.26
CA LEU A 22 20.81 7.88 2.66
C LEU A 22 22.06 8.75 2.52
N GLY A 23 21.98 9.86 1.79
CA GLY A 23 23.04 10.81 1.51
C GLY A 23 23.64 10.66 0.11
N ASP A 24 24.12 11.77 -0.44
CA ASP A 24 24.70 11.87 -1.80
C ASP A 24 25.96 11.03 -2.01
N THR A 25 26.61 10.60 -0.94
CA THR A 25 27.80 9.75 -0.96
C THR A 25 27.54 8.32 -0.48
N SER A 26 26.29 7.90 -0.53
CA SER A 26 25.91 6.56 -0.10
C SER A 26 26.42 5.50 -1.09
N GLU A 27 27.05 4.45 -0.58
CA GLU A 27 27.44 3.28 -1.39
C GLU A 27 26.23 2.63 -2.09
N LEU A 28 25.03 2.78 -1.53
CA LEU A 28 23.80 2.27 -2.14
C LEU A 28 23.31 3.15 -3.30
N LEU A 29 23.59 4.46 -3.29
CA LEU A 29 23.34 5.32 -4.44
C LEU A 29 24.28 4.94 -5.60
N GLU A 30 25.56 4.82 -5.33
CA GLU A 30 26.54 4.37 -6.32
C GLU A 30 26.21 2.98 -6.88
N ALA A 31 25.74 2.06 -6.04
CA ALA A 31 25.31 0.74 -6.46
C ALA A 31 24.05 0.78 -7.34
N TYR A 32 23.13 1.72 -7.11
CA TYR A 32 21.94 1.90 -7.93
C TYR A 32 22.29 2.45 -9.31
N GLU A 33 23.12 3.51 -9.37
CA GLU A 33 23.65 4.07 -10.62
C GLU A 33 24.42 3.00 -11.41
N TYR A 34 25.26 2.20 -10.74
CA TYR A 34 25.99 1.12 -11.40
C TYR A 34 25.06 0.05 -11.98
N ALA A 35 23.96 -0.28 -11.28
CA ALA A 35 22.97 -1.23 -11.74
C ALA A 35 22.17 -0.71 -12.98
N GLU A 36 22.11 0.60 -13.17
CA GLU A 36 21.53 1.21 -14.37
C GLU A 36 22.37 0.93 -15.62
N PHE A 37 23.70 1.06 -15.51
CA PHE A 37 24.59 0.84 -16.66
C PHE A 37 24.76 -0.64 -17.02
N GLY A 38 24.36 -1.56 -16.14
CA GLY A 38 24.52 -3.00 -16.33
C GLY A 38 25.99 -3.41 -16.43
N GLU A 39 26.29 -4.68 -16.62
CA GLU A 39 27.65 -5.20 -16.80
C GLU A 39 28.38 -4.68 -18.07
N ALA A 40 27.92 -3.62 -18.69
CA ALA A 40 28.55 -3.00 -19.85
C ALA A 40 29.98 -2.46 -19.55
N ALA A 41 30.37 -2.36 -18.27
CA ALA A 41 31.74 -1.99 -17.86
C ALA A 41 32.72 -3.17 -17.85
N GLY A 42 32.26 -4.38 -17.99
CA GLY A 42 33.09 -5.58 -18.01
C GLY A 42 32.90 -6.41 -19.28
N LEU A 43 33.76 -6.22 -20.28
CA LEU A 43 33.89 -7.01 -21.52
C LEU A 43 33.16 -6.47 -22.75
N VAL A 44 33.71 -5.40 -23.27
CA VAL A 44 33.58 -5.11 -24.72
C VAL A 44 34.45 -6.09 -25.48
N ASN A 45 33.89 -7.23 -25.83
CA ASN A 45 34.37 -7.99 -26.96
C ASN A 45 33.59 -7.54 -28.20
N LEU A 46 34.22 -6.69 -28.99
CA LEU A 46 33.71 -5.95 -30.14
C LEU A 46 33.59 -6.84 -31.42
N THR A 47 33.26 -8.11 -31.34
CA THR A 47 33.29 -8.96 -32.56
C THR A 47 32.18 -10.01 -32.71
N ASP A 48 31.07 -9.95 -31.98
CA ASP A 48 29.96 -10.81 -32.32
C ASP A 48 28.61 -10.07 -32.18
N GLU A 49 27.81 -10.11 -33.24
CA GLU A 49 26.40 -9.67 -33.23
C GLU A 49 25.65 -10.50 -32.19
N ALA A 50 25.34 -9.88 -31.06
CA ALA A 50 24.58 -10.53 -29.99
C ALA A 50 23.16 -10.82 -30.48
N PRO A 51 22.61 -12.03 -30.30
CA PRO A 51 21.25 -12.34 -30.68
C PRO A 51 20.24 -11.46 -29.92
N GLU A 52 19.11 -11.09 -30.55
CA GLU A 52 18.04 -10.24 -29.97
C GLU A 52 17.59 -10.71 -28.58
N SER A 53 17.69 -12.02 -28.30
CA SER A 53 17.42 -12.59 -26.96
C SER A 53 18.37 -12.12 -25.85
N ALA A 54 19.60 -11.72 -26.19
CA ALA A 54 20.58 -11.22 -25.24
C ALA A 54 20.21 -9.83 -24.70
N GLY A 55 19.54 -9.00 -25.51
CA GLY A 55 19.07 -7.67 -25.09
C GLY A 55 17.96 -7.74 -24.02
N VAL A 56 17.02 -8.66 -24.17
CA VAL A 56 15.91 -8.85 -23.21
C VAL A 56 16.41 -9.42 -21.90
N GLU A 57 17.33 -10.38 -21.95
CA GLU A 57 17.93 -10.97 -20.75
C GLU A 57 18.79 -9.93 -19.98
N SER A 58 19.53 -9.10 -20.71
CA SER A 58 20.30 -7.99 -20.12
C SER A 58 19.39 -6.95 -19.44
N GLN A 59 18.26 -6.62 -20.03
CA GLN A 59 17.29 -5.70 -19.43
C GLN A 59 16.66 -6.29 -18.16
N ARG A 60 16.31 -7.56 -18.18
CA ARG A 60 15.78 -8.28 -17.03
C ARG A 60 16.80 -8.33 -15.89
N GLN A 61 18.07 -8.61 -16.19
CA GLN A 61 19.15 -8.63 -15.21
C GLN A 61 19.36 -7.27 -14.56
N ARG A 62 19.35 -6.19 -15.34
CA ARG A 62 19.41 -4.81 -14.83
C ARG A 62 18.28 -4.50 -13.85
N LEU A 63 17.03 -4.84 -14.20
CA LEU A 63 15.88 -4.65 -13.31
C LEU A 63 16.00 -5.46 -12.02
N LEU A 64 16.52 -6.69 -12.09
CA LEU A 64 16.75 -7.51 -10.90
C LEU A 64 17.86 -6.95 -10.01
N GLN A 65 18.92 -6.39 -10.57
CA GLN A 65 19.98 -5.72 -9.80
C GLN A 65 19.44 -4.48 -9.09
N ARG A 66 18.68 -3.61 -9.79
CA ARG A 66 18.01 -2.45 -9.18
C ARG A 66 17.09 -2.85 -8.04
N SER A 67 16.29 -3.91 -8.23
CA SER A 67 15.41 -4.44 -7.17
C SER A 67 16.21 -4.84 -5.92
N ARG A 68 17.35 -5.52 -6.08
CA ARG A 68 18.22 -5.90 -4.96
C ARG A 68 18.83 -4.71 -4.24
N VAL A 69 19.24 -3.68 -4.98
CA VAL A 69 19.77 -2.45 -4.37
C VAL A 69 18.69 -1.75 -3.58
N LEU A 70 17.46 -1.64 -4.12
CA LEU A 70 16.32 -1.06 -3.41
C LEU A 70 15.94 -1.85 -2.14
N GLU A 71 16.01 -3.18 -2.20
CA GLU A 71 15.85 -4.03 -1.00
C GLU A 71 16.91 -3.72 0.06
N SER A 72 18.17 -3.49 -0.36
CA SER A 72 19.26 -3.10 0.54
C SER A 72 19.06 -1.70 1.12
N CYS A 73 18.55 -0.74 0.33
CA CYS A 73 18.19 0.59 0.83
C CYS A 73 17.09 0.51 1.91
N ILE A 74 16.08 -0.33 1.69
CA ILE A 74 15.00 -0.56 2.66
C ILE A 74 15.57 -1.16 3.95
N ALA A 75 16.43 -2.19 3.84
CA ALA A 75 17.04 -2.83 5.00
C ALA A 75 17.91 -1.84 5.81
N GLU A 76 18.69 -0.99 5.15
CA GLU A 76 19.49 0.05 5.80
C GLU A 76 18.61 1.08 6.53
N LEU A 77 17.54 1.53 5.90
CA LEU A 77 16.59 2.46 6.53
C LEU A 77 15.87 1.82 7.74
N GLU A 78 15.54 0.55 7.66
CA GLU A 78 14.97 -0.21 8.77
C GLU A 78 15.96 -0.39 9.92
N ALA A 79 17.24 -0.65 9.61
CA ALA A 79 18.30 -0.75 10.61
C ALA A 79 18.56 0.59 11.31
N ARG A 80 18.61 1.70 10.57
CA ARG A 80 18.71 3.06 11.15
C ARG A 80 17.54 3.36 12.07
N ARG A 81 16.32 3.02 11.65
CA ARG A 81 15.10 3.17 12.46
C ARG A 81 15.15 2.35 13.75
N ALA A 82 15.71 1.13 13.70
CA ALA A 82 15.83 0.26 14.87
C ALA A 82 16.90 0.71 15.85
N ALA A 83 17.96 1.36 15.38
CA ALA A 83 19.08 1.84 16.19
C ALA A 83 18.78 3.14 16.96
N GLU A 84 17.68 3.82 16.67
CA GLU A 84 17.33 5.09 17.32
C GLU A 84 16.64 4.91 18.68
N PRO A 85 17.06 5.64 19.73
CA PRO A 85 16.43 5.58 21.04
C PRO A 85 14.97 6.06 20.97
N LYS A 86 14.08 5.31 21.63
CA LYS A 86 12.60 5.48 21.63
C LYS A 86 12.06 6.85 22.10
N GLN A 87 12.90 7.84 22.34
CA GLN A 87 12.50 9.13 22.94
C GLN A 87 12.14 10.26 21.97
N SER A 88 12.17 10.05 20.66
CA SER A 88 11.90 11.13 19.69
C SER A 88 10.67 10.92 18.81
N GLN A 89 9.73 10.07 19.22
CA GLN A 89 8.54 9.78 18.37
C GLN A 89 7.57 10.97 18.20
N ALA A 90 7.60 11.96 19.08
CA ALA A 90 6.67 13.10 19.04
C ALA A 90 7.09 14.22 18.05
N SER A 91 8.37 14.28 17.64
CA SER A 91 8.88 15.41 16.82
C SER A 91 9.21 15.05 15.37
N ARG A 92 9.07 13.81 14.95
CA ARG A 92 9.39 13.32 13.59
C ARG A 92 8.21 13.20 12.63
N GLN A 93 7.00 13.57 13.07
CA GLN A 93 5.79 13.46 12.26
C GLN A 93 5.74 14.36 11.02
N THR A 94 6.69 15.29 10.85
CA THR A 94 6.65 16.30 9.79
C THR A 94 7.39 15.91 8.50
N LEU A 95 8.06 14.77 8.44
CA LEU A 95 8.94 14.43 7.31
C LEU A 95 8.57 13.16 6.51
N ILE A 96 7.47 12.47 6.81
CA ILE A 96 7.22 11.17 6.19
C ILE A 96 5.88 11.14 5.43
N GLY A 97 5.75 11.98 4.43
CA GLY A 97 4.66 11.89 3.45
C GLY A 97 3.26 12.22 4.00
N PRO A 98 2.24 12.14 3.15
CA PRO A 98 0.86 12.48 3.49
C PRO A 98 0.30 11.53 4.57
N GLN A 99 -0.47 12.12 5.48
CA GLN A 99 -1.07 11.36 6.58
C GLN A 99 -2.36 10.66 6.13
N VAL A 100 -2.66 9.55 6.76
CA VAL A 100 -3.86 8.75 6.49
C VAL A 100 -5.14 9.58 6.63
N ALA A 101 -5.23 10.45 7.66
CA ALA A 101 -6.41 11.29 7.90
C ALA A 101 -6.70 12.29 6.77
N GLU A 102 -5.67 12.72 6.02
CA GLU A 102 -5.83 13.68 4.92
C GLU A 102 -6.50 13.05 3.69
N HIS A 103 -6.45 11.73 3.58
CA HIS A 103 -6.90 10.98 2.39
C HIS A 103 -7.97 9.92 2.69
N MET A 104 -8.38 9.78 3.92
CA MET A 104 -9.48 8.89 4.31
C MET A 104 -10.84 9.44 3.84
N SER A 105 -11.84 8.59 3.80
CA SER A 105 -13.23 9.01 3.79
C SER A 105 -13.70 9.22 5.23
N SER A 106 -14.11 10.44 5.56
CA SER A 106 -14.69 10.77 6.88
C SER A 106 -16.15 10.34 7.00
N GLU A 107 -16.81 10.01 5.89
CA GLU A 107 -18.18 9.53 5.90
C GLU A 107 -18.20 8.03 6.28
N ILE A 108 -18.50 7.75 7.55
CA ILE A 108 -18.59 6.39 8.05
C ILE A 108 -20.02 5.87 7.82
N ARG A 109 -20.13 4.80 7.04
CA ARG A 109 -21.38 4.05 6.87
C ARG A 109 -21.25 2.71 7.57
N SER A 110 -22.25 2.39 8.37
CA SER A 110 -22.29 1.16 9.14
C SER A 110 -23.66 0.50 9.09
N LEU A 111 -23.68 -0.80 9.38
CA LEU A 111 -24.88 -1.60 9.57
C LEU A 111 -24.83 -2.31 10.93
N SER A 112 -25.99 -2.71 11.44
CA SER A 112 -26.05 -3.65 12.55
C SER A 112 -25.35 -4.97 12.19
N GLN A 113 -24.67 -5.58 13.13
CA GLN A 113 -24.12 -6.94 12.96
C GLN A 113 -25.22 -7.99 12.74
N ASP A 114 -26.49 -7.66 13.06
CA ASP A 114 -27.65 -8.54 12.86
C ASP A 114 -28.28 -8.40 11.47
N ALA A 115 -27.77 -7.47 10.62
CA ALA A 115 -28.20 -7.33 9.23
C ALA A 115 -27.85 -8.58 8.42
N SER A 116 -28.55 -8.80 7.31
CA SER A 116 -28.25 -9.89 6.38
C SER A 116 -27.14 -9.55 5.39
N LEU A 117 -26.54 -10.57 4.74
CA LEU A 117 -25.62 -10.37 3.61
C LEU A 117 -26.27 -9.59 2.48
N LYS A 118 -27.60 -9.77 2.25
CA LYS A 118 -28.38 -9.00 1.27
C LYS A 118 -28.43 -7.52 1.63
N ASP A 119 -28.72 -7.20 2.90
CA ASP A 119 -28.78 -5.81 3.36
C ASP A 119 -27.40 -5.13 3.21
N ALA A 120 -26.32 -5.86 3.51
CA ALA A 120 -24.97 -5.35 3.31
C ALA A 120 -24.68 -5.07 1.84
N GLY A 121 -25.02 -5.97 0.92
CA GLY A 121 -24.86 -5.76 -0.51
C GLY A 121 -25.66 -4.58 -1.03
N GLN A 122 -26.93 -4.43 -0.63
CA GLN A 122 -27.78 -3.31 -0.98
C GLN A 122 -27.25 -1.98 -0.44
N ALA A 123 -26.72 -1.98 0.78
CA ALA A 123 -26.12 -0.79 1.37
C ALA A 123 -24.84 -0.38 0.63
N MET A 124 -23.95 -1.34 0.29
CA MET A 124 -22.75 -1.09 -0.50
C MET A 124 -23.09 -0.50 -1.88
N GLU A 125 -24.07 -1.06 -2.56
CA GLU A 125 -24.53 -0.56 -3.85
C GLU A 125 -25.11 0.85 -3.75
N LYS A 126 -26.00 1.07 -2.79
CA LYS A 126 -26.66 2.37 -2.56
C LYS A 126 -25.65 3.48 -2.25
N TRP A 127 -24.67 3.20 -1.43
CA TRP A 127 -23.67 4.18 -1.00
C TRP A 127 -22.38 4.17 -1.83
N LYS A 128 -22.29 3.29 -2.84
CA LYS A 128 -21.10 3.11 -3.70
C LYS A 128 -19.83 2.83 -2.91
N LEU A 129 -19.96 1.95 -1.92
CA LEU A 129 -18.86 1.57 -1.02
C LEU A 129 -18.48 0.10 -1.23
N GLY A 130 -17.17 -0.20 -1.16
CA GLY A 130 -16.66 -1.56 -1.19
C GLY A 130 -16.56 -2.22 0.19
N SER A 131 -16.98 -1.53 1.24
CA SER A 131 -16.89 -2.05 2.62
C SER A 131 -17.82 -1.31 3.58
N LEU A 132 -18.21 -1.98 4.66
CA LEU A 132 -19.02 -1.43 5.73
C LEU A 132 -18.47 -1.83 7.10
N LEU A 133 -18.47 -0.89 8.03
CA LEU A 133 -18.30 -1.18 9.44
C LEU A 133 -19.58 -1.77 10.01
N LEU A 134 -19.44 -2.74 10.90
CA LEU A 134 -20.57 -3.36 11.56
C LEU A 134 -20.60 -2.98 13.04
N THR A 135 -21.80 -2.70 13.52
CA THR A 135 -22.03 -2.23 14.88
C THR A 135 -22.81 -3.24 15.71
N ASP A 136 -22.42 -3.35 16.98
CA ASP A 136 -23.27 -3.88 18.04
C ASP A 136 -23.61 -2.73 18.98
N LYS A 137 -24.89 -2.39 19.04
CA LYS A 137 -25.36 -1.17 19.75
C LYS A 137 -24.68 0.08 19.15
N GLN A 138 -23.69 0.65 19.81
CA GLN A 138 -22.95 1.84 19.38
C GLN A 138 -21.46 1.56 19.13
N ALA A 139 -21.00 0.31 19.35
CA ALA A 139 -19.60 -0.06 19.17
C ALA A 139 -19.39 -0.67 17.78
N TYR A 140 -18.29 -0.30 17.12
CA TYR A 140 -17.85 -0.97 15.90
C TYR A 140 -17.20 -2.30 16.27
N VAL A 141 -17.82 -3.41 15.83
CA VAL A 141 -17.42 -4.78 16.21
C VAL A 141 -16.81 -5.59 15.08
N GLY A 142 -16.95 -5.15 13.86
CA GLY A 142 -16.46 -5.88 12.70
C GLY A 142 -16.51 -5.06 11.42
N PHE A 143 -16.09 -5.73 10.37
CA PHE A 143 -15.94 -5.16 9.03
C PHE A 143 -16.31 -6.19 7.99
N ILE A 144 -17.08 -5.82 6.97
CA ILE A 144 -17.41 -6.68 5.84
C ILE A 144 -17.14 -5.96 4.52
N THR A 145 -16.65 -6.68 3.52
CA THR A 145 -16.29 -6.16 2.21
C THR A 145 -17.13 -6.78 1.09
N ASP A 146 -17.15 -6.14 -0.07
CA ASP A 146 -17.72 -6.66 -1.31
C ASP A 146 -17.16 -8.04 -1.67
N SER A 147 -15.85 -8.22 -1.47
CA SER A 147 -15.18 -9.51 -1.71
C SER A 147 -15.63 -10.60 -0.73
N ASP A 148 -15.94 -10.25 0.52
CA ASP A 148 -16.47 -11.21 1.48
C ASP A 148 -17.89 -11.64 1.09
N LEU A 149 -18.74 -10.69 0.61
CA LEU A 149 -20.05 -10.99 0.07
C LEU A 149 -19.96 -11.89 -1.17
N ALA A 150 -19.09 -11.55 -2.13
CA ALA A 150 -18.89 -12.36 -3.33
C ALA A 150 -18.43 -13.79 -3.00
N ARG A 151 -17.52 -13.95 -2.06
CA ARG A 151 -17.06 -15.27 -1.61
C ARG A 151 -18.16 -16.06 -0.89
N ALA A 152 -18.96 -15.41 -0.04
CA ALA A 152 -20.04 -16.08 0.70
C ALA A 152 -21.17 -16.46 -0.24
N VAL A 153 -21.76 -15.50 -0.93
CA VAL A 153 -22.99 -15.70 -1.69
C VAL A 153 -22.73 -16.35 -3.04
N VAL A 154 -21.77 -15.80 -3.84
CA VAL A 154 -21.54 -16.27 -5.20
C VAL A 154 -20.68 -17.55 -5.22
N ALA A 155 -19.54 -17.57 -4.53
CA ALA A 155 -18.63 -18.69 -4.61
C ALA A 155 -19.06 -19.91 -3.76
N ARG A 156 -19.69 -19.67 -2.60
CA ARG A 156 -20.09 -20.73 -1.66
C ARG A 156 -21.58 -21.02 -1.64
N GLY A 157 -22.41 -20.24 -2.35
CA GLY A 157 -23.86 -20.42 -2.42
C GLY A 157 -24.58 -20.18 -1.10
N VAL A 158 -24.02 -19.35 -0.22
CA VAL A 158 -24.66 -19.00 1.06
C VAL A 158 -25.94 -18.21 0.82
N ASP A 159 -27.00 -18.53 1.55
CA ASP A 159 -28.26 -17.80 1.51
C ASP A 159 -28.02 -16.32 1.83
N PRO A 160 -28.38 -15.39 0.95
CA PRO A 160 -28.28 -13.95 1.21
C PRO A 160 -29.01 -13.45 2.46
N ALA A 161 -29.99 -14.22 2.99
CA ALA A 161 -30.67 -13.92 4.24
C ALA A 161 -29.81 -14.22 5.49
N THR A 162 -28.65 -14.89 5.33
CA THR A 162 -27.72 -15.17 6.44
C THR A 162 -27.18 -13.88 7.04
N GLY A 163 -27.05 -13.84 8.37
CA GLY A 163 -26.54 -12.67 9.09
C GLY A 163 -25.07 -12.37 8.76
N VAL A 164 -24.73 -11.09 8.64
CA VAL A 164 -23.36 -10.63 8.34
C VAL A 164 -22.36 -10.97 9.44
N ASN A 165 -22.81 -11.15 10.67
CA ASN A 165 -21.98 -11.49 11.84
C ASN A 165 -21.21 -12.81 11.68
N VAL A 166 -21.68 -13.72 10.83
CA VAL A 166 -21.01 -14.99 10.50
C VAL A 166 -19.81 -14.79 9.57
N TYR A 167 -19.84 -13.76 8.74
CA TYR A 167 -18.86 -13.52 7.66
C TYR A 167 -18.02 -12.26 7.87
N MET A 168 -18.35 -11.43 8.85
CA MET A 168 -17.56 -10.26 9.16
C MET A 168 -16.18 -10.60 9.69
N ARG A 169 -15.21 -9.76 9.41
CA ARG A 169 -13.88 -9.84 9.98
C ARG A 169 -13.85 -9.15 11.34
N ARG A 170 -13.23 -9.79 12.32
CA ARG A 170 -13.03 -9.29 13.69
C ARG A 170 -11.59 -9.52 14.14
N PRO A 171 -11.01 -8.64 14.97
CA PRO A 171 -11.49 -7.29 15.32
C PRO A 171 -11.44 -6.36 14.10
N VAL A 172 -11.97 -5.13 14.26
CA VAL A 172 -11.80 -4.07 13.27
C VAL A 172 -10.32 -3.73 13.16
N VAL A 173 -9.73 -3.93 11.97
CA VAL A 173 -8.33 -3.53 11.72
C VAL A 173 -8.31 -2.03 11.51
N SER A 174 -7.50 -1.32 12.32
CA SER A 174 -7.46 0.14 12.31
C SER A 174 -6.04 0.67 12.29
N ILE A 175 -5.89 1.90 11.80
CA ILE A 175 -4.65 2.67 11.77
C ILE A 175 -4.93 4.06 12.34
N ALA A 176 -3.97 4.64 13.06
CA ALA A 176 -4.10 6.01 13.53
C ALA A 176 -4.01 7.01 12.36
N GLY A 177 -4.81 8.08 12.42
CA GLY A 177 -4.94 9.05 11.33
C GLY A 177 -3.68 9.86 11.05
N ASP A 178 -2.81 9.99 12.04
CA ASP A 178 -1.51 10.68 11.97
C ASP A 178 -0.39 9.83 11.35
N ARG A 179 -0.68 8.56 11.02
CA ARG A 179 0.33 7.68 10.40
C ARG A 179 0.47 7.97 8.91
N PRO A 180 1.68 7.76 8.34
CA PRO A 180 1.89 7.93 6.89
C PRO A 180 1.07 6.92 6.07
N ILE A 181 0.63 7.33 4.88
CA ILE A 181 -0.11 6.45 3.95
C ILE A 181 0.64 5.15 3.65
N ILE A 182 1.97 5.18 3.56
CA ILE A 182 2.77 3.98 3.27
C ILE A 182 2.59 2.90 4.33
N GLU A 183 2.34 3.29 5.58
CA GLU A 183 2.06 2.34 6.64
C GLU A 183 0.68 1.69 6.47
N ALA A 184 -0.32 2.47 6.03
CA ALA A 184 -1.61 1.91 5.68
C ALA A 184 -1.49 0.86 4.55
N VAL A 185 -0.66 1.13 3.52
CA VAL A 185 -0.39 0.18 2.43
C VAL A 185 0.22 -1.13 2.97
N ARG A 186 1.22 -1.02 3.84
CA ARG A 186 1.85 -2.19 4.49
C ARG A 186 0.83 -2.99 5.30
N MET A 187 0.05 -2.32 6.15
CA MET A 187 -0.99 -2.98 6.94
C MET A 187 -2.05 -3.66 6.06
N MET A 188 -2.50 -3.02 4.98
CA MET A 188 -3.44 -3.61 4.04
C MET A 188 -2.88 -4.88 3.41
N LYS A 189 -1.60 -4.89 3.04
CA LYS A 189 -0.90 -6.07 2.51
C LYS A 189 -0.82 -7.19 3.56
N ASP A 190 -0.34 -6.87 4.77
CA ASP A 190 -0.10 -7.85 5.83
C ASP A 190 -1.40 -8.49 6.35
N GLN A 191 -2.47 -7.70 6.42
CA GLN A 191 -3.80 -8.14 6.85
C GLN A 191 -4.68 -8.67 5.70
N ALA A 192 -4.16 -8.74 4.47
CA ALA A 192 -4.89 -9.15 3.27
C ALA A 192 -6.24 -8.41 3.14
N THR A 193 -6.24 -7.10 3.41
CA THR A 193 -7.42 -6.23 3.31
C THR A 193 -7.13 -5.04 2.42
N ARG A 194 -8.18 -4.46 1.84
CA ARG A 194 -8.10 -3.22 1.04
C ARG A 194 -8.67 -2.00 1.76
N HIS A 195 -9.07 -2.17 3.02
CA HIS A 195 -9.71 -1.14 3.82
C HIS A 195 -9.21 -1.22 5.26
N LEU A 196 -8.99 -0.06 5.88
CA LEU A 196 -8.67 0.07 7.30
C LEU A 196 -9.58 1.13 7.92
N ALA A 197 -10.05 0.90 9.13
CA ALA A 197 -10.64 1.96 9.91
C ALA A 197 -9.56 2.96 10.34
N VAL A 198 -9.89 4.25 10.33
CA VAL A 198 -8.95 5.29 10.76
C VAL A 198 -9.36 5.76 12.15
N THR A 199 -8.41 5.83 13.07
CA THR A 199 -8.66 6.22 14.44
C THR A 199 -7.95 7.52 14.82
N GLN A 200 -8.61 8.27 15.71
CA GLN A 200 -8.03 9.40 16.42
C GLN A 200 -8.51 9.34 17.87
N ASP A 201 -7.59 9.46 18.81
CA ASP A 201 -7.89 9.42 20.25
C ASP A 201 -8.74 8.21 20.67
N GLY A 202 -8.47 7.06 20.05
CA GLY A 202 -9.18 5.80 20.31
C GLY A 202 -10.56 5.66 19.65
N SER A 203 -11.03 6.69 18.94
CA SER A 203 -12.30 6.69 18.22
C SER A 203 -12.10 6.49 16.73
N ILE A 204 -12.97 5.74 16.06
CA ILE A 204 -12.96 5.61 14.61
C ILE A 204 -13.53 6.89 14.00
N ILE A 205 -12.73 7.57 13.16
CA ILE A 205 -13.06 8.86 12.51
C ILE A 205 -13.28 8.73 11.00
N GLY A 206 -12.96 7.58 10.42
CA GLY A 206 -13.09 7.36 8.98
C GLY A 206 -12.65 5.98 8.55
N VAL A 207 -12.60 5.79 7.23
CA VAL A 207 -12.09 4.58 6.57
C VAL A 207 -11.14 5.00 5.46
N ILE A 208 -9.97 4.38 5.38
CA ILE A 208 -9.06 4.51 4.23
C ILE A 208 -9.08 3.23 3.41
N SER A 209 -9.11 3.38 2.09
CA SER A 209 -9.09 2.26 1.13
C SER A 209 -7.94 2.40 0.15
N VAL A 210 -7.59 1.30 -0.53
CA VAL A 210 -6.65 1.32 -1.66
C VAL A 210 -7.09 2.35 -2.72
N SER A 211 -8.40 2.51 -2.96
CA SER A 211 -8.92 3.50 -3.91
C SER A 211 -8.65 4.94 -3.47
N ASN A 212 -8.71 5.24 -2.17
CA ASN A 212 -8.33 6.56 -1.66
C ASN A 212 -6.82 6.83 -1.92
N ILE A 213 -5.99 5.84 -1.65
CA ILE A 213 -4.53 5.93 -1.84
C ILE A 213 -4.20 6.09 -3.33
N LEU A 214 -4.80 5.30 -4.21
CA LEU A 214 -4.60 5.40 -5.66
C LEU A 214 -5.04 6.78 -6.19
N ARG A 215 -6.16 7.32 -5.70
CA ARG A 215 -6.62 8.66 -6.09
C ARG A 215 -5.61 9.73 -5.74
N TYR A 216 -5.02 9.65 -4.56
CA TYR A 216 -3.94 10.57 -4.16
C TYR A 216 -2.75 10.48 -5.12
N TYR A 217 -2.21 9.27 -5.36
CA TYR A 217 -1.03 9.11 -6.23
C TYR A 217 -1.30 9.35 -7.73
N SER A 218 -2.55 9.18 -8.19
CA SER A 218 -2.89 9.44 -9.60
C SER A 218 -3.22 10.90 -9.91
N GLY A 219 -3.28 11.77 -8.90
CA GLY A 219 -3.65 13.17 -9.07
C GLY A 219 -5.09 13.38 -9.60
N VAL A 220 -5.91 12.33 -9.60
CA VAL A 220 -7.33 12.42 -9.99
C VAL A 220 -8.12 12.87 -8.77
N VAL A 221 -8.55 14.13 -8.79
CA VAL A 221 -9.45 14.74 -7.81
C VAL A 221 -10.89 14.30 -8.07
#